data_4f28b026cfbc105f820a69efb4656825
#
_entry.id   4f28b026cfbc105f820a69efb4656825
#
_cell.length_a   1.000
_cell.length_b   1.000
_cell.length_c   1.000
_cell.angle_alpha   90.00
_cell.angle_beta   90.00
_cell.angle_gamma   90.00
#
_symmetry.space_group_name_H-M   'P 1'
#
loop_
_entity.id
_entity.type
_entity.pdbx_description
1 polymer ?
#
loop_
_entity_poly.entity_id
_entity_poly.type
_entity_poly.pdbx_seq_one_letter_code
_entity_poly.pdbx_strand_id
1 'polypeptide(L)'
;VVKERLKEIGYSENFDIEIVNSASKEKREKYSKYIFKKLHRDKGELEPDVYELYLRDCDKIIRNDSVVWGSCMVSCGDADAMVTGNTRRYGQSLDKVLKVVDSRPGEIMFGLNMLVNKGRTVFIGDTSVHEYPTSAQMAEIAISAARVVRLFGFNPKVAFLSHSTFGQPITSRTKHIRDAVDILKQKKVDFKFDGDMQPDVALNEEYKELYPFSEIVGNANVL
;
A
#
# COMPACT_ATOMS: atom_id res chain seq x y z
N VAL A 1 -3.48 -24.15 -20.47
CA VAL A 1 -3.75 -22.72 -20.71
C VAL A 1 -2.57 -21.85 -20.28
N VAL A 2 -2.18 -21.77 -18.95
CA VAL A 2 -1.09 -20.89 -18.51
C VAL A 2 0.25 -21.26 -19.17
N LYS A 3 0.63 -22.55 -19.13
CA LYS A 3 1.89 -23.03 -19.76
C LYS A 3 1.92 -22.79 -21.26
N GLU A 4 0.79 -22.99 -21.95
CA GLU A 4 0.69 -22.74 -23.39
C GLU A 4 0.88 -21.24 -23.72
N ARG A 5 0.24 -20.35 -22.94
CA ARG A 5 0.42 -18.91 -23.09
C ARG A 5 1.86 -18.45 -22.82
N LEU A 6 2.52 -19.02 -21.83
CA LEU A 6 3.93 -18.71 -21.57
C LEU A 6 4.84 -19.12 -22.73
N LYS A 7 4.56 -20.30 -23.35
CA LYS A 7 5.27 -20.72 -24.57
C LYS A 7 5.02 -19.77 -25.76
N GLU A 8 3.77 -19.35 -25.97
CA GLU A 8 3.39 -18.42 -27.05
C GLU A 8 4.13 -17.07 -26.96
N ILE A 9 4.45 -16.60 -25.75
CA ILE A 9 5.20 -15.35 -25.54
C ILE A 9 6.72 -15.56 -25.40
N GLY A 10 7.23 -16.75 -25.75
CA GLY A 10 8.65 -17.04 -25.87
C GLY A 10 9.35 -17.52 -24.59
N TYR A 11 8.61 -17.85 -23.54
CA TYR A 11 9.19 -18.51 -22.38
C TYR A 11 9.47 -19.99 -22.66
N SER A 12 10.70 -20.45 -22.38
CA SER A 12 11.09 -21.86 -22.48
C SER A 12 10.46 -22.69 -21.36
N GLU A 13 10.42 -24.02 -21.49
CA GLU A 13 9.80 -24.92 -20.50
C GLU A 13 10.50 -24.96 -19.12
N ASN A 14 11.73 -24.43 -19.03
CA ASN A 14 12.58 -24.45 -17.83
C ASN A 14 12.56 -23.14 -17.05
N PHE A 15 11.38 -22.56 -16.76
CA PHE A 15 11.32 -21.45 -15.82
C PHE A 15 10.98 -21.96 -14.41
N ASP A 16 11.66 -21.41 -13.41
CA ASP A 16 11.44 -21.71 -11.99
C ASP A 16 10.19 -20.96 -11.48
N ILE A 17 9.03 -21.37 -12.01
CA ILE A 17 7.73 -20.79 -11.63
C ILE A 17 6.78 -21.95 -11.27
N GLU A 18 6.36 -21.99 -10.02
CA GLU A 18 5.31 -22.88 -9.57
C GLU A 18 3.93 -22.38 -10.06
N ILE A 19 3.22 -23.21 -10.79
CA ILE A 19 1.82 -22.92 -11.18
C ILE A 19 0.89 -23.54 -10.15
N VAL A 20 0.36 -22.70 -9.25
CA VAL A 20 -0.57 -23.12 -8.22
C VAL A 20 -2.00 -23.21 -8.77
N ASN A 21 -2.65 -24.36 -8.55
CA ASN A 21 -4.04 -24.56 -8.93
C ASN A 21 -4.96 -24.29 -7.72
N SER A 22 -5.93 -23.37 -7.86
CA SER A 22 -6.96 -23.11 -6.85
C SER A 22 -7.87 -24.33 -6.57
N ALA A 23 -7.76 -25.42 -7.34
CA ALA A 23 -8.44 -26.67 -7.08
C ALA A 23 -7.77 -27.53 -5.97
N SER A 24 -6.56 -27.19 -5.49
CA SER A 24 -5.91 -27.89 -4.38
C SER A 24 -6.81 -27.89 -3.14
N LYS A 25 -7.26 -29.08 -2.73
CA LYS A 25 -8.19 -29.26 -1.61
C LYS A 25 -7.59 -28.78 -0.29
N GLU A 26 -6.35 -29.12 -0.02
CA GLU A 26 -5.64 -28.77 1.22
C GLU A 26 -5.49 -27.24 1.41
N LYS A 27 -4.94 -26.54 0.41
CA LYS A 27 -4.79 -25.09 0.45
C LYS A 27 -6.16 -24.40 0.56
N ARG A 28 -7.15 -24.92 -0.13
CA ARG A 28 -8.51 -24.38 -0.11
C ARG A 28 -9.17 -24.51 1.26
N GLU A 29 -9.05 -25.64 1.94
CA GLU A 29 -9.54 -25.82 3.30
C GLU A 29 -8.82 -24.89 4.29
N LYS A 30 -7.49 -24.75 4.19
CA LYS A 30 -6.69 -23.81 4.98
C LYS A 30 -7.21 -22.39 4.83
N TYR A 31 -7.39 -21.91 3.60
CA TYR A 31 -7.80 -20.55 3.31
C TYR A 31 -9.28 -20.28 3.64
N SER A 32 -10.15 -21.25 3.43
CA SER A 32 -11.57 -21.15 3.83
C SER A 32 -11.71 -20.96 5.33
N LYS A 33 -10.98 -21.72 6.13
CA LYS A 33 -10.95 -21.56 7.60
C LYS A 33 -10.34 -20.20 8.01
N TYR A 34 -9.33 -19.74 7.30
CA TYR A 34 -8.73 -18.42 7.56
C TYR A 34 -9.73 -17.28 7.30
N ILE A 35 -10.37 -17.24 6.12
CA ILE A 35 -11.39 -16.25 5.78
C ILE A 35 -12.59 -16.34 6.71
N PHE A 36 -13.05 -17.55 7.04
CA PHE A 36 -14.13 -17.74 7.98
C PHE A 36 -13.85 -17.06 9.30
N LYS A 37 -12.70 -17.33 9.92
CA LYS A 37 -12.28 -16.68 11.19
C LYS A 37 -12.25 -15.17 11.09
N LYS A 38 -11.87 -14.63 9.92
CA LYS A 38 -11.78 -13.19 9.70
C LYS A 38 -13.14 -12.53 9.53
N LEU A 39 -14.01 -13.08 8.68
CA LEU A 39 -15.33 -12.52 8.36
C LEU A 39 -16.34 -12.69 9.50
N HIS A 40 -16.10 -13.66 10.36
CA HIS A 40 -17.00 -14.00 11.48
C HIS A 40 -16.34 -13.80 12.85
N ARG A 41 -15.35 -12.90 12.93
CA ARG A 41 -14.59 -12.60 14.15
C ARG A 41 -15.48 -12.22 15.33
N ASP A 42 -16.55 -11.48 15.06
CA ASP A 42 -17.46 -10.95 16.09
C ASP A 42 -18.66 -11.89 16.38
N LYS A 43 -18.74 -13.03 15.71
CA LYS A 43 -19.76 -14.02 15.96
C LYS A 43 -19.25 -14.99 17.01
N GLY A 44 -20.05 -15.18 18.07
CA GLY A 44 -19.77 -16.20 19.09
C GLY A 44 -19.76 -17.63 18.52
N GLU A 45 -19.85 -18.63 19.38
CA GLU A 45 -19.98 -20.02 18.94
C GLU A 45 -21.21 -20.18 18.05
N LEU A 46 -20.99 -20.80 16.88
CA LEU A 46 -22.03 -21.06 15.89
C LEU A 46 -22.48 -22.51 16.00
N GLU A 47 -23.76 -22.75 15.75
CA GLU A 47 -24.28 -24.10 15.56
C GLU A 47 -23.57 -24.80 14.39
N PRO A 48 -23.31 -26.12 14.48
CA PRO A 48 -22.50 -26.85 13.49
C PRO A 48 -22.99 -26.67 12.05
N ASP A 49 -24.30 -26.70 11.82
CA ASP A 49 -24.88 -26.55 10.48
C ASP A 49 -24.65 -25.15 9.90
N VAL A 50 -24.71 -24.12 10.75
CA VAL A 50 -24.47 -22.72 10.38
C VAL A 50 -22.98 -22.52 10.08
N TYR A 51 -22.09 -23.09 10.88
CA TYR A 51 -20.66 -23.09 10.65
C TYR A 51 -20.30 -23.70 9.29
N GLU A 52 -20.84 -24.89 8.98
CA GLU A 52 -20.59 -25.56 7.71
C GLU A 52 -21.11 -24.75 6.51
N LEU A 53 -22.26 -24.09 6.63
CA LEU A 53 -22.83 -23.24 5.60
C LEU A 53 -21.88 -22.06 5.28
N TYR A 54 -21.42 -21.33 6.29
CA TYR A 54 -20.50 -20.20 6.11
C TYR A 54 -19.15 -20.66 5.59
N LEU A 55 -18.64 -21.80 6.01
CA LEU A 55 -17.39 -22.36 5.50
C LEU A 55 -17.48 -22.70 4.00
N ARG A 56 -18.62 -23.24 3.53
CA ARG A 56 -18.89 -23.47 2.10
C ARG A 56 -18.93 -22.17 1.30
N ASP A 57 -19.48 -21.11 1.86
CA ASP A 57 -19.50 -19.80 1.20
C ASP A 57 -18.09 -19.20 1.11
N CYS A 58 -17.26 -19.35 2.14
CA CYS A 58 -15.85 -19.01 2.09
C CYS A 58 -15.10 -19.80 1.01
N ASP A 59 -15.36 -21.12 0.89
CA ASP A 59 -14.78 -21.97 -0.16
C ASP A 59 -15.16 -21.49 -1.57
N LYS A 60 -16.43 -21.11 -1.80
CA LYS A 60 -16.87 -20.53 -3.07
C LYS A 60 -16.15 -19.24 -3.42
N ILE A 61 -15.97 -18.33 -2.44
CA ILE A 61 -15.26 -17.08 -2.63
C ILE A 61 -13.82 -17.36 -3.08
N ILE A 62 -13.12 -18.26 -2.39
CA ILE A 62 -11.73 -18.62 -2.68
C ILE A 62 -11.59 -19.26 -4.06
N ARG A 63 -12.50 -20.14 -4.43
CA ARG A 63 -12.46 -20.83 -5.74
C ARG A 63 -12.66 -19.89 -6.93
N ASN A 64 -13.48 -18.87 -6.74
CA ASN A 64 -13.93 -18.00 -7.83
C ASN A 64 -13.15 -16.71 -7.95
N ASP A 65 -12.25 -16.42 -7.00
CA ASP A 65 -11.51 -15.14 -6.99
C ASP A 65 -10.01 -15.31 -6.74
N SER A 66 -9.22 -15.10 -7.80
CA SER A 66 -7.76 -15.19 -7.74
C SER A 66 -7.10 -14.13 -6.84
N VAL A 67 -7.74 -12.95 -6.68
CA VAL A 67 -7.23 -11.92 -5.77
C VAL A 67 -7.39 -12.36 -4.33
N VAL A 68 -8.55 -12.91 -3.98
CA VAL A 68 -8.79 -13.48 -2.64
C VAL A 68 -7.86 -14.65 -2.37
N TRP A 69 -7.68 -15.54 -3.34
CA TRP A 69 -6.74 -16.67 -3.23
C TRP A 69 -5.32 -16.19 -2.94
N GLY A 70 -4.79 -15.27 -3.78
CA GLY A 70 -3.44 -14.73 -3.61
C GLY A 70 -3.26 -13.96 -2.30
N SER A 71 -4.29 -13.20 -1.87
CA SER A 71 -4.29 -12.53 -0.57
C SER A 71 -4.22 -13.52 0.59
N CYS A 72 -4.92 -14.67 0.49
CA CYS A 72 -4.81 -15.74 1.48
C CYS A 72 -3.43 -16.38 1.51
N MET A 73 -2.77 -16.57 0.35
CA MET A 73 -1.40 -17.06 0.30
C MET A 73 -0.47 -16.18 1.11
N VAL A 74 -0.54 -14.86 0.92
CA VAL A 74 0.29 -13.90 1.68
C VAL A 74 -0.08 -13.93 3.17
N SER A 75 -1.36 -13.85 3.50
CA SER A 75 -1.80 -13.81 4.91
C SER A 75 -1.51 -15.09 5.68
N CYS A 76 -1.45 -16.23 5.00
CA CYS A 76 -1.14 -17.53 5.59
C CYS A 76 0.35 -17.90 5.52
N GLY A 77 1.23 -17.02 5.00
CA GLY A 77 2.66 -17.25 4.89
C GLY A 77 3.09 -18.20 3.78
N ASP A 78 2.22 -18.46 2.80
CA ASP A 78 2.51 -19.31 1.64
C ASP A 78 3.12 -18.49 0.48
N ALA A 79 3.19 -17.18 0.61
CA ALA A 79 3.86 -16.23 -0.29
C ALA A 79 4.26 -14.96 0.47
N ASP A 80 5.33 -14.31 0.04
CA ASP A 80 5.84 -13.07 0.66
C ASP A 80 5.10 -11.82 0.16
N ALA A 81 4.64 -11.84 -1.09
CA ALA A 81 3.93 -10.74 -1.73
C ALA A 81 2.96 -11.26 -2.81
N MET A 82 2.06 -10.39 -3.24
CA MET A 82 1.14 -10.66 -4.33
C MET A 82 1.19 -9.54 -5.36
N VAL A 83 1.28 -9.90 -6.64
CA VAL A 83 1.08 -8.98 -7.77
C VAL A 83 -0.28 -9.29 -8.39
N THR A 84 -1.11 -8.26 -8.52
CA THR A 84 -2.44 -8.37 -9.12
C THR A 84 -2.80 -7.11 -9.90
N GLY A 85 -3.78 -7.20 -10.80
CA GLY A 85 -4.25 -6.05 -11.60
C GLY A 85 -4.50 -6.41 -13.06
N ASN A 86 -4.40 -5.41 -13.95
CA ASN A 86 -4.58 -5.44 -15.41
C ASN A 86 -6.00 -5.80 -15.90
N THR A 87 -6.67 -6.76 -15.30
CA THR A 87 -7.99 -7.26 -15.75
C THR A 87 -9.16 -6.71 -14.93
N ARG A 88 -8.88 -5.95 -13.88
CA ARG A 88 -9.89 -5.41 -12.96
C ARG A 88 -9.56 -3.97 -12.56
N ARG A 89 -10.58 -3.21 -12.17
CA ARG A 89 -10.40 -1.87 -11.59
C ARG A 89 -9.66 -1.97 -10.26
N TYR A 90 -8.77 -1.00 -10.01
CA TYR A 90 -7.97 -0.94 -8.79
C TYR A 90 -8.81 -1.08 -7.51
N GLY A 91 -9.86 -0.26 -7.34
CA GLY A 91 -10.72 -0.30 -6.16
C GLY A 91 -11.33 -1.67 -5.90
N GLN A 92 -11.79 -2.36 -6.96
CA GLN A 92 -12.34 -3.72 -6.82
C GLN A 92 -11.31 -4.74 -6.33
N SER A 93 -10.05 -4.62 -6.75
CA SER A 93 -8.98 -5.48 -6.27
C SER A 93 -8.61 -5.13 -4.83
N LEU A 94 -8.51 -3.84 -4.51
CA LEU A 94 -8.22 -3.35 -3.16
C LEU A 94 -9.28 -3.81 -2.15
N ASP A 95 -10.58 -3.67 -2.47
CA ASP A 95 -11.68 -4.13 -1.61
C ASP A 95 -11.58 -5.62 -1.26
N LYS A 96 -11.11 -6.44 -2.22
CA LYS A 96 -10.91 -7.87 -1.99
C LYS A 96 -9.70 -8.16 -1.13
N VAL A 97 -8.61 -7.45 -1.35
CA VAL A 97 -7.41 -7.54 -0.50
C VAL A 97 -7.75 -7.15 0.93
N LEU A 98 -8.46 -6.05 1.14
CA LEU A 98 -8.88 -5.55 2.45
C LEU A 98 -9.78 -6.52 3.23
N LYS A 99 -10.55 -7.35 2.52
CA LYS A 99 -11.34 -8.42 3.17
C LYS A 99 -10.50 -9.55 3.74
N VAL A 100 -9.26 -9.71 3.24
CA VAL A 100 -8.38 -10.84 3.59
C VAL A 100 -7.18 -10.40 4.42
N VAL A 101 -6.55 -9.28 4.05
CA VAL A 101 -5.33 -8.78 4.68
C VAL A 101 -5.69 -7.67 5.68
N ASP A 102 -5.21 -7.76 6.90
CA ASP A 102 -5.26 -6.67 7.87
C ASP A 102 -3.96 -5.86 7.81
N SER A 103 -4.03 -4.55 8.08
CA SER A 103 -2.84 -3.78 8.41
C SER A 103 -2.24 -4.29 9.72
N ARG A 104 -0.94 -4.12 9.88
CA ARG A 104 -0.28 -4.43 11.14
C ARG A 104 -0.85 -3.57 12.27
N PRO A 105 -0.90 -4.06 13.52
CA PRO A 105 -1.36 -3.25 14.63
C PRO A 105 -0.60 -1.93 14.72
N GLY A 106 -1.34 -0.82 14.76
CA GLY A 106 -0.77 0.54 14.81
C GLY A 106 -0.24 1.08 13.47
N GLU A 107 -0.33 0.34 12.37
CA GLU A 107 0.04 0.80 11.03
C GLU A 107 -1.20 1.08 10.18
N ILE A 108 -1.05 2.01 9.25
CA ILE A 108 -2.09 2.34 8.27
C ILE A 108 -1.74 1.74 6.92
N MET A 109 -2.74 1.26 6.20
CA MET A 109 -2.58 0.86 4.80
C MET A 109 -2.51 2.12 3.93
N PHE A 110 -1.58 2.16 2.97
CA PHE A 110 -1.44 3.28 2.06
C PHE A 110 -0.87 2.81 0.71
N GLY A 111 -1.08 3.60 -0.33
CA GLY A 111 -0.49 3.38 -1.64
C GLY A 111 0.86 4.10 -1.76
N LEU A 112 1.88 3.42 -2.29
CA LEU A 112 3.16 4.02 -2.59
C LEU A 112 3.56 3.71 -4.03
N ASN A 113 3.68 4.74 -4.86
CA ASN A 113 4.14 4.63 -6.22
C ASN A 113 5.61 5.02 -6.31
N MET A 114 6.41 4.24 -7.04
CA MET A 114 7.78 4.58 -7.37
C MET A 114 7.85 5.02 -8.83
N LEU A 115 8.28 6.26 -9.06
CA LEU A 115 8.50 6.82 -10.40
C LEU A 115 9.99 6.91 -10.67
N VAL A 116 10.41 6.33 -11.79
CA VAL A 116 11.81 6.36 -12.25
C VAL A 116 11.87 7.08 -13.59
N ASN A 117 12.60 8.17 -13.67
CA ASN A 117 12.78 8.92 -14.90
C ASN A 117 14.19 9.51 -14.97
N LYS A 118 14.91 9.26 -16.06
CA LYS A 118 16.25 9.80 -16.35
C LYS A 118 17.22 9.73 -15.15
N GLY A 119 17.24 8.58 -14.47
CA GLY A 119 18.12 8.34 -13.32
C GLY A 119 17.65 8.95 -11.99
N ARG A 120 16.54 9.68 -11.96
CA ARG A 120 15.90 10.17 -10.75
C ARG A 120 14.79 9.22 -10.33
N THR A 121 14.75 8.88 -9.05
CA THR A 121 13.67 8.08 -8.43
C THR A 121 12.92 8.93 -7.42
N VAL A 122 11.60 8.95 -7.53
CA VAL A 122 10.69 9.66 -6.62
C VAL A 122 9.59 8.70 -6.19
N PHE A 123 9.26 8.73 -4.91
CA PHE A 123 8.17 7.96 -4.33
C PHE A 123 6.99 8.90 -4.03
N ILE A 124 5.76 8.48 -4.36
CA ILE A 124 4.54 9.24 -4.13
C ILE A 124 3.58 8.42 -3.27
N GLY A 125 3.24 8.92 -2.11
CA GLY A 125 2.28 8.35 -1.15
C GLY A 125 1.31 9.43 -0.62
N ASP A 126 0.07 9.18 -0.38
CA ASP A 126 -0.80 8.09 -0.78
C ASP A 126 -1.59 8.49 -2.03
N THR A 127 -1.53 7.67 -3.06
CA THR A 127 -2.15 8.02 -4.34
C THR A 127 -3.53 7.41 -4.55
N SER A 128 -3.97 6.50 -3.69
CA SER A 128 -5.08 5.63 -4.07
C SER A 128 -5.93 5.07 -2.94
N VAL A 129 -5.49 5.12 -1.69
CA VAL A 129 -6.18 4.46 -0.58
C VAL A 129 -6.99 5.47 0.25
N HIS A 130 -6.42 6.63 0.57
CA HIS A 130 -7.07 7.66 1.34
C HIS A 130 -7.34 8.89 0.47
N GLU A 131 -8.61 9.25 0.29
CA GLU A 131 -9.00 10.46 -0.43
C GLU A 131 -8.69 11.72 0.40
N TYR A 132 -8.98 11.66 1.69
CA TYR A 132 -8.76 12.77 2.64
C TYR A 132 -8.17 12.23 3.95
N PRO A 133 -6.86 11.92 3.98
CA PRO A 133 -6.23 11.42 5.19
C PRO A 133 -6.19 12.51 6.28
N THR A 134 -6.41 12.14 7.53
CA THR A 134 -6.25 13.04 8.68
C THR A 134 -4.78 13.42 8.86
N SER A 135 -4.48 14.51 9.60
CA SER A 135 -3.10 14.90 9.89
C SER A 135 -2.29 13.76 10.54
N ALA A 136 -2.92 13.00 11.43
CA ALA A 136 -2.32 11.82 12.03
C ALA A 136 -2.04 10.71 11.01
N GLN A 137 -3.00 10.45 10.11
CA GLN A 137 -2.82 9.47 9.03
C GLN A 137 -1.72 9.90 8.05
N MET A 138 -1.65 11.18 7.68
CA MET A 138 -0.56 11.70 6.83
C MET A 138 0.81 11.49 7.48
N ALA A 139 0.94 11.75 8.77
CA ALA A 139 2.18 11.50 9.51
C ALA A 139 2.56 10.02 9.52
N GLU A 140 1.60 9.10 9.74
CA GLU A 140 1.84 7.65 9.70
C GLU A 140 2.17 7.15 8.28
N ILE A 141 1.53 7.70 7.23
CA ILE A 141 1.88 7.43 5.84
C ILE A 141 3.33 7.85 5.56
N ALA A 142 3.74 9.04 6.01
CA ALA A 142 5.11 9.52 5.84
C ALA A 142 6.14 8.61 6.53
N ILE A 143 5.87 8.15 7.75
CA ILE A 143 6.72 7.22 8.50
C ILE A 143 6.83 5.88 7.76
N SER A 144 5.69 5.36 7.32
CA SER A 144 5.64 4.07 6.62
C SER A 144 6.30 4.14 5.24
N ALA A 145 6.08 5.25 4.50
CA ALA A 145 6.76 5.49 3.22
C ALA A 145 8.27 5.61 3.40
N ALA A 146 8.74 6.36 4.39
CA ALA A 146 10.17 6.50 4.69
C ALA A 146 10.82 5.12 4.98
N ARG A 147 10.14 4.24 5.71
CA ARG A 147 10.61 2.87 5.95
C ARG A 147 10.75 2.07 4.66
N VAL A 148 9.73 2.11 3.79
CA VAL A 148 9.76 1.38 2.51
C VAL A 148 10.85 1.94 1.59
N VAL A 149 11.01 3.25 1.51
CA VAL A 149 12.04 3.92 0.69
C VAL A 149 13.45 3.49 1.09
N ARG A 150 13.69 3.27 2.39
CA ARG A 150 14.97 2.70 2.88
C ARG A 150 15.21 1.28 2.40
N LEU A 151 14.17 0.44 2.28
CA LEU A 151 14.32 -0.92 1.74
C LEU A 151 14.81 -0.90 0.29
N PHE A 152 14.51 0.16 -0.48
CA PHE A 152 15.05 0.39 -1.81
C PHE A 152 16.44 1.04 -1.82
N GLY A 153 17.06 1.25 -0.66
CA GLY A 153 18.42 1.82 -0.54
C GLY A 153 18.48 3.36 -0.60
N PHE A 154 17.34 4.05 -0.53
CA PHE A 154 17.30 5.51 -0.56
C PHE A 154 17.23 6.10 0.86
N ASN A 155 17.82 7.29 1.03
CA ASN A 155 17.63 8.09 2.24
C ASN A 155 16.35 8.94 2.07
N PRO A 156 15.28 8.71 2.86
CA PRO A 156 14.01 9.39 2.68
C PRO A 156 14.10 10.88 3.03
N LYS A 157 13.53 11.71 2.13
CA LYS A 157 13.34 13.15 2.28
C LYS A 157 11.90 13.46 1.88
N VAL A 158 11.04 13.66 2.88
CA VAL A 158 9.59 13.70 2.71
C VAL A 158 9.11 15.13 2.57
N ALA A 159 8.43 15.44 1.46
CA ALA A 159 7.73 16.69 1.25
C ALA A 159 6.20 16.47 1.29
N PHE A 160 5.51 17.16 2.19
CA PHE A 160 4.06 17.19 2.16
C PHE A 160 3.56 18.16 1.10
N LEU A 161 2.89 17.59 0.07
CA LEU A 161 2.45 18.38 -1.08
C LEU A 161 1.14 19.09 -0.84
N SER A 162 1.05 20.32 -1.38
CA SER A 162 -0.14 21.15 -1.41
C SER A 162 -0.19 22.02 -2.66
N HIS A 163 -1.31 22.71 -2.87
CA HIS A 163 -1.42 23.82 -3.81
C HIS A 163 -0.79 25.12 -3.30
N SER A 164 -0.38 25.16 -2.04
CA SER A 164 0.30 26.29 -1.38
C SER A 164 1.75 25.91 -1.04
N THR A 165 2.54 26.91 -0.69
CA THR A 165 3.91 26.72 -0.22
C THR A 165 4.09 27.48 1.09
N PHE A 166 4.44 26.76 2.15
CA PHE A 166 4.67 27.26 3.50
C PHE A 166 3.56 28.20 4.00
N GLY A 167 2.29 27.81 3.71
CA GLY A 167 1.10 28.50 4.18
C GLY A 167 0.67 29.72 3.39
N GLN A 168 1.09 29.85 2.17
CA GLN A 168 0.58 30.89 1.28
C GLN A 168 -0.15 30.25 0.10
N PRO A 169 -1.50 30.32 0.03
CA PRO A 169 -2.44 30.87 1.01
C PRO A 169 -2.76 29.92 2.19
N ILE A 170 -3.14 30.51 3.34
CA ILE A 170 -3.60 29.73 4.50
C ILE A 170 -5.05 29.28 4.27
N THR A 171 -5.27 27.97 4.27
CA THR A 171 -6.60 27.33 4.18
C THR A 171 -6.72 26.25 5.25
N SER A 172 -7.93 25.70 5.45
CA SER A 172 -8.12 24.55 6.35
C SER A 172 -7.28 23.34 5.91
N ARG A 173 -7.12 23.12 4.59
CA ARG A 173 -6.30 22.03 4.04
C ARG A 173 -4.81 22.23 4.32
N THR A 174 -4.28 23.45 4.15
CA THR A 174 -2.86 23.72 4.40
C THR A 174 -2.53 23.66 5.89
N LYS A 175 -3.47 24.08 6.76
CA LYS A 175 -3.34 23.88 8.20
C LYS A 175 -3.25 22.40 8.54
N HIS A 176 -4.10 21.57 7.94
CA HIS A 176 -4.13 20.13 8.17
C HIS A 176 -2.79 19.44 7.81
N ILE A 177 -2.15 19.86 6.72
CA ILE A 177 -0.82 19.37 6.32
C ILE A 177 0.25 19.81 7.33
N ARG A 178 0.21 21.05 7.81
CA ARG A 178 1.15 21.53 8.83
C ARG A 178 0.99 20.80 10.15
N ASP A 179 -0.24 20.51 10.55
CA ASP A 179 -0.49 19.69 11.74
C ASP A 179 0.18 18.31 11.61
N ALA A 180 0.23 17.73 10.39
CA ALA A 180 0.96 16.47 10.13
C ALA A 180 2.49 16.64 10.28
N VAL A 181 3.04 17.75 9.78
CA VAL A 181 4.46 18.11 9.97
C VAL A 181 4.79 18.25 11.46
N ASP A 182 3.92 18.92 12.22
CA ASP A 182 4.13 19.11 13.66
C ASP A 182 4.03 17.80 14.44
N ILE A 183 3.16 16.86 14.03
CA ILE A 183 3.12 15.50 14.57
C ILE A 183 4.46 14.79 14.36
N LEU A 184 5.06 14.87 13.16
CA LEU A 184 6.37 14.27 12.89
C LEU A 184 7.49 14.89 13.74
N LYS A 185 7.47 16.22 13.96
CA LYS A 185 8.41 16.90 14.86
C LYS A 185 8.29 16.37 16.30
N GLN A 186 7.06 16.21 16.79
CA GLN A 186 6.80 15.65 18.13
C GLN A 186 7.26 14.21 18.26
N LYS A 187 7.06 13.39 17.21
CA LYS A 187 7.52 12.00 17.15
C LYS A 187 9.04 11.84 17.01
N LYS A 188 9.78 12.93 16.74
CA LYS A 188 11.24 12.96 16.56
C LYS A 188 11.73 11.89 15.57
N VAL A 189 11.09 11.84 14.40
CA VAL A 189 11.44 10.88 13.35
C VAL A 189 12.88 11.08 12.84
N ASP A 190 13.50 10.03 12.34
CA ASP A 190 14.91 9.95 11.92
C ASP A 190 15.14 10.24 10.42
N PHE A 191 14.23 10.95 9.78
CA PHE A 191 14.33 11.37 8.38
C PHE A 191 13.98 12.86 8.24
N LYS A 192 14.42 13.46 7.14
CA LYS A 192 14.12 14.86 6.83
C LYS A 192 12.72 14.99 6.23
N PHE A 193 11.98 15.98 6.66
CA PHE A 193 10.63 16.26 6.19
C PHE A 193 10.29 17.73 6.33
N ASP A 194 9.40 18.22 5.49
CA ASP A 194 8.85 19.58 5.58
C ASP A 194 7.55 19.69 4.75
N GLY A 195 6.89 20.80 4.82
CA GLY A 195 5.69 21.19 4.05
C GLY A 195 4.80 22.14 4.85
N ASP A 196 3.78 22.64 4.25
CA ASP A 196 3.21 22.36 2.92
C ASP A 196 4.05 23.00 1.80
N MET A 197 4.21 22.32 0.69
CA MET A 197 4.88 22.91 -0.49
C MET A 197 4.33 22.35 -1.81
N GLN A 198 4.51 23.11 -2.88
CA GLN A 198 4.16 22.67 -4.23
C GLN A 198 5.18 21.65 -4.75
N PRO A 199 4.79 20.76 -5.71
CA PRO A 199 5.69 19.72 -6.22
C PRO A 199 6.96 20.28 -6.90
N ASP A 200 6.87 21.40 -7.59
CA ASP A 200 8.03 22.07 -8.21
C ASP A 200 9.01 22.56 -7.16
N VAL A 201 8.52 23.14 -6.06
CA VAL A 201 9.36 23.57 -4.94
C VAL A 201 10.04 22.36 -4.27
N ALA A 202 9.33 21.25 -4.11
CA ALA A 202 9.90 20.02 -3.54
C ALA A 202 11.00 19.40 -4.41
N LEU A 203 10.92 19.56 -5.75
CA LEU A 203 11.73 18.80 -6.70
C LEU A 203 12.78 19.61 -7.46
N ASN A 204 12.66 20.96 -7.55
CA ASN A 204 13.57 21.81 -8.28
C ASN A 204 14.53 22.55 -7.35
N GLU A 205 15.82 22.33 -7.51
CA GLU A 205 16.88 22.91 -6.70
C GLU A 205 16.98 24.43 -6.77
N GLU A 206 16.48 25.07 -7.83
CA GLU A 206 16.48 26.52 -8.00
C GLU A 206 15.70 27.25 -6.89
N TYR A 207 14.71 26.57 -6.30
CA TYR A 207 13.92 27.14 -5.21
C TYR A 207 14.64 27.16 -3.84
N LYS A 208 15.80 26.53 -3.70
CA LYS A 208 16.56 26.53 -2.45
C LYS A 208 16.94 27.94 -1.97
N GLU A 209 17.25 28.82 -2.89
CA GLU A 209 17.60 30.22 -2.57
C GLU A 209 16.41 31.02 -2.03
N LEU A 210 15.19 30.67 -2.47
CA LEU A 210 13.95 31.30 -2.01
C LEU A 210 13.49 30.79 -0.64
N TYR A 211 13.84 29.54 -0.30
CA TYR A 211 13.42 28.89 0.95
C TYR A 211 14.61 28.27 1.71
N PRO A 212 15.59 29.07 2.12
CA PRO A 212 16.84 28.57 2.70
C PRO A 212 16.65 27.92 4.08
N PHE A 213 15.50 28.12 4.72
CA PHE A 213 15.15 27.51 5.99
C PHE A 213 14.73 26.02 5.89
N SER A 214 14.40 25.55 4.68
CA SER A 214 13.95 24.17 4.47
C SER A 214 15.03 23.32 3.79
N GLU A 215 15.41 22.22 4.43
CA GLU A 215 16.38 21.28 3.88
C GLU A 215 15.76 20.33 2.81
N ILE A 216 14.44 20.39 2.64
CA ILE A 216 13.70 19.51 1.73
C ILE A 216 13.52 20.13 0.36
N VAL A 217 13.42 21.44 0.26
CA VAL A 217 13.23 22.14 -1.01
C VAL A 217 14.28 21.71 -2.04
N GLY A 218 13.82 21.30 -3.24
CA GLY A 218 14.62 20.81 -4.36
C GLY A 218 15.25 19.42 -4.16
N ASN A 219 15.14 18.84 -2.97
CA ASN A 219 15.82 17.59 -2.60
C ASN A 219 14.87 16.45 -2.23
N ALA A 220 13.57 16.68 -2.26
CA ALA A 220 12.60 15.64 -1.89
C ALA A 220 12.69 14.43 -2.82
N ASN A 221 12.52 13.25 -2.24
CA ASN A 221 12.37 11.99 -2.97
C ASN A 221 11.15 11.18 -2.52
N VAL A 222 10.42 11.68 -1.52
CA VAL A 222 9.12 11.15 -1.08
C VAL A 222 8.14 12.32 -1.07
N LEU A 223 7.02 12.19 -1.79
CA LEU A 223 6.01 13.22 -1.99
C LEU A 223 4.66 12.76 -1.47
#